data_cba024611eb5a4b5a5732320a050be43
#
_entry.id   cba024611eb5a4b5a5732320a050be43
#
_cell.length_a   1.000
_cell.length_b   1.000
_cell.length_c   1.000
_cell.angle_alpha   90.00
_cell.angle_beta   90.00
_cell.angle_gamma   90.00
#
_symmetry.space_group_name_H-M   'P 1'
#
loop_
_entity.id
_entity.type
_entity.pdbx_description
1 polymer ?
#
loop_
_entity_poly.entity_id
_entity_poly.type
_entity_poly.pdbx_seq_one_letter_code
_entity_poly.pdbx_strand_id
1 'polypeptide(L)'
;MRNSMKGLDAKDKILILALKNILKEKFGKMIVSIHCYGSRITLGKKDSDFDILLLTEKPLKWREQRKIKYEIYDFGIEHDIVFDPKIFSMDEFENQLSFLPFIKDVKTTGILI
;
A
#
# COMPACT_ATOMS: atom_id res chain seq x y z
N MET A 1 13.73 1.62 3.47
CA MET A 1 12.44 0.91 3.60
C MET A 1 12.62 -0.31 4.48
N ARG A 2 11.72 -0.54 5.40
CA ARG A 2 11.83 -1.64 6.37
C ARG A 2 11.25 -2.94 5.79
N ASN A 3 11.86 -4.08 6.17
CA ASN A 3 11.38 -5.41 5.81
C ASN A 3 10.58 -6.08 6.92
N SER A 4 10.43 -5.42 8.08
CA SER A 4 9.69 -5.98 9.20
C SER A 4 8.44 -5.14 9.48
N MET A 5 7.40 -5.79 9.97
CA MET A 5 6.13 -5.13 10.29
C MET A 5 6.09 -4.56 11.71
N LYS A 6 7.23 -4.20 12.28
CA LYS A 6 7.32 -3.70 13.66
C LYS A 6 6.57 -2.40 13.90
N GLY A 7 6.40 -1.56 12.87
CA GLY A 7 5.66 -0.31 12.96
C GLY A 7 4.15 -0.46 12.98
N LEU A 8 3.64 -1.68 12.78
CA LEU A 8 2.21 -1.97 12.76
C LEU A 8 1.81 -2.64 14.07
N ASP A 9 0.64 -2.26 14.62
CA ASP A 9 0.10 -3.02 15.74
C ASP A 9 -0.45 -4.38 15.25
N ALA A 10 -0.80 -5.25 16.19
CA ALA A 10 -1.22 -6.61 15.87
C ALA A 10 -2.48 -6.63 15.00
N LYS A 11 -3.43 -5.75 15.27
CA LYS A 11 -4.67 -5.65 14.49
C LYS A 11 -4.40 -5.21 13.06
N ASP A 12 -3.57 -4.19 12.89
CA ASP A 12 -3.21 -3.68 11.57
C ASP A 12 -2.43 -4.71 10.75
N LYS A 13 -1.56 -5.47 11.39
CA LYS A 13 -0.84 -6.58 10.71
C LYS A 13 -1.80 -7.61 10.15
N ILE A 14 -2.77 -8.04 10.94
CA ILE A 14 -3.76 -9.02 10.49
C ILE A 14 -4.55 -8.49 9.32
N LEU A 15 -5.01 -7.24 9.42
CA LEU A 15 -5.82 -6.61 8.37
C LEU A 15 -5.03 -6.43 7.08
N ILE A 16 -3.82 -5.92 7.16
CA ILE A 16 -3.04 -5.67 5.92
C ILE A 16 -2.58 -6.95 5.25
N LEU A 17 -2.30 -8.01 6.02
CA LEU A 17 -1.99 -9.31 5.44
C LEU A 17 -3.22 -9.92 4.77
N ALA A 18 -4.39 -9.77 5.36
CA ALA A 18 -5.64 -10.23 4.74
C ALA A 18 -5.90 -9.49 3.42
N LEU A 19 -5.71 -8.17 3.40
CA LEU A 19 -5.84 -7.38 2.18
C LEU A 19 -4.85 -7.83 1.13
N LYS A 20 -3.60 -8.03 1.51
CA LYS A 20 -2.56 -8.53 0.59
C LYS A 20 -2.98 -9.84 -0.07
N ASN A 21 -3.50 -10.78 0.73
CA ASN A 21 -3.94 -12.07 0.19
C ASN A 21 -5.08 -11.91 -0.80
N ILE A 22 -6.06 -11.07 -0.51
CA ILE A 22 -7.17 -10.78 -1.42
C ILE A 22 -6.66 -10.21 -2.74
N LEU A 23 -5.77 -9.23 -2.67
CA LEU A 23 -5.23 -8.58 -3.86
C LEU A 23 -4.36 -9.53 -4.69
N LYS A 24 -3.55 -10.36 -4.05
CA LYS A 24 -2.75 -11.38 -4.75
C LYS A 24 -3.63 -12.43 -5.41
N GLU A 25 -4.69 -12.84 -4.76
CA GLU A 25 -5.63 -13.81 -5.31
C GLU A 25 -6.36 -13.27 -6.54
N LYS A 26 -6.82 -12.01 -6.48
CA LYS A 26 -7.60 -11.40 -7.56
C LYS A 26 -6.75 -10.87 -8.71
N PHE A 27 -5.59 -10.32 -8.43
CA PHE A 27 -4.76 -9.64 -9.42
C PHE A 27 -3.42 -10.32 -9.69
N GLY A 28 -3.06 -11.29 -8.88
CA GLY A 28 -1.91 -12.16 -9.12
C GLY A 28 -0.59 -11.41 -9.30
N LYS A 29 0.10 -11.74 -10.37
CA LYS A 29 1.43 -11.22 -10.67
C LYS A 29 1.46 -9.73 -11.02
N MET A 30 0.30 -9.14 -11.25
CA MET A 30 0.21 -7.71 -11.55
C MET A 30 0.76 -6.88 -10.38
N ILE A 31 0.56 -7.34 -9.15
CA ILE A 31 1.03 -6.65 -7.95
C ILE A 31 2.35 -7.26 -7.50
N VAL A 32 3.42 -6.45 -7.52
CA VAL A 32 4.76 -6.85 -7.11
C VAL A 32 4.92 -6.76 -5.61
N SER A 33 4.53 -5.63 -5.02
CA SER A 33 4.68 -5.40 -3.58
C SER A 33 3.67 -4.41 -3.06
N ILE A 34 3.49 -4.43 -1.74
CA ILE A 34 2.63 -3.51 -1.00
C ILE A 34 3.46 -2.91 0.13
N HIS A 35 3.38 -1.60 0.28
CA HIS A 35 4.11 -0.86 1.30
C HIS A 35 3.14 -0.01 2.12
N CYS A 36 3.34 0.03 3.43
CA CYS A 36 2.62 0.92 4.32
C CYS A 36 3.51 2.07 4.72
N TYR A 37 2.97 3.29 4.79
CA TYR A 37 3.73 4.48 5.16
C TYR A 37 2.79 5.50 5.79
N GLY A 38 3.32 6.68 6.10
CA GLY A 38 2.52 7.79 6.61
C GLY A 38 2.36 7.79 8.12
N SER A 39 1.52 8.69 8.62
CA SER A 39 1.42 8.99 10.05
C SER A 39 0.88 7.85 10.89
N ARG A 40 0.03 6.99 10.33
CA ARG A 40 -0.46 5.81 11.04
C ARG A 40 0.70 4.88 11.43
N ILE A 41 1.72 4.81 10.57
CA ILE A 41 2.89 3.94 10.78
C ILE A 41 3.94 4.64 11.63
N THR A 42 4.28 5.89 11.29
CA THR A 42 5.40 6.61 11.92
C THR A 42 5.04 7.24 13.26
N LEU A 43 3.78 7.68 13.41
CA LEU A 43 3.33 8.39 14.61
C LEU A 43 2.31 7.60 15.43
N GLY A 44 1.94 6.39 15.00
CA GLY A 44 0.96 5.57 15.69
C GLY A 44 -0.45 6.17 15.73
N LYS A 45 -0.79 7.04 14.80
CA LYS A 45 -2.10 7.67 14.72
C LYS A 45 -3.12 6.72 14.10
N LYS A 46 -3.80 5.95 14.95
CA LYS A 46 -4.73 4.90 14.50
C LYS A 46 -6.00 5.42 13.84
N ASP A 47 -6.36 6.67 14.07
CA ASP A 47 -7.50 7.33 13.44
C ASP A 47 -7.14 8.01 12.12
N SER A 48 -5.88 7.98 11.72
CA SER A 48 -5.43 8.47 10.42
C SER A 48 -5.76 7.47 9.32
N ASP A 49 -5.83 7.97 8.08
CA ASP A 49 -5.94 7.11 6.91
C ASP A 49 -4.77 6.14 6.85
N PHE A 50 -5.05 4.96 6.34
CA PHE A 50 -4.02 3.94 6.16
C PHE A 50 -3.42 4.13 4.77
N ASP A 51 -2.25 4.78 4.71
CA ASP A 51 -1.55 5.04 3.47
C ASP A 51 -0.85 3.77 2.99
N ILE A 52 -1.18 3.34 1.78
CA ILE A 52 -0.52 2.18 1.16
C ILE A 52 -0.07 2.51 -0.26
N LEU A 53 1.06 1.95 -0.62
CA LEU A 53 1.60 2.03 -1.98
C LEU A 53 1.70 0.62 -2.55
N LEU A 54 1.03 0.42 -3.68
CA LEU A 54 1.14 -0.81 -4.45
C LEU A 54 2.08 -0.57 -5.62
N LEU A 55 3.03 -1.47 -5.78
CA LEU A 55 3.93 -1.45 -6.94
C LEU A 55 3.53 -2.56 -7.90
N THR A 56 3.48 -2.21 -9.17
CA THR A 56 3.16 -3.12 -10.25
C THR A 56 4.35 -3.31 -11.16
N GLU A 57 4.39 -4.43 -11.88
CA GLU A 57 5.47 -4.70 -12.83
C GLU A 57 5.49 -3.65 -13.94
N LYS A 58 4.32 -3.32 -14.48
CA LYS A 58 4.15 -2.35 -15.56
C LYS A 58 3.15 -1.29 -15.16
N PRO A 59 3.21 -0.09 -15.76
CA PRO A 59 2.15 0.91 -15.53
C PRO A 59 0.80 0.33 -15.93
N LEU A 60 -0.19 0.52 -15.07
CA LEU A 60 -1.54 0.03 -15.30
C LEU A 60 -2.39 1.11 -15.94
N LYS A 61 -3.34 0.68 -16.77
CA LYS A 61 -4.38 1.56 -17.28
C LYS A 61 -5.28 1.98 -16.14
N TRP A 62 -5.92 3.15 -16.27
CA TRP A 62 -6.77 3.68 -15.21
C TRP A 62 -7.90 2.74 -14.80
N ARG A 63 -8.44 1.94 -15.74
CA ARG A 63 -9.48 0.96 -15.43
C ARG A 63 -8.98 -0.17 -14.54
N GLU A 64 -7.76 -0.61 -14.76
CA GLU A 64 -7.12 -1.64 -13.94
C GLU A 64 -6.82 -1.11 -12.54
N GLN A 65 -6.29 0.12 -12.46
CA GLN A 65 -6.04 0.77 -11.19
C GLN A 65 -7.34 0.95 -10.40
N ARG A 66 -8.40 1.34 -11.07
CA ARG A 66 -9.70 1.54 -10.45
C ARG A 66 -10.25 0.25 -9.85
N LYS A 67 -10.11 -0.88 -10.53
CA LYS A 67 -10.55 -2.18 -10.01
C LYS A 67 -9.80 -2.54 -8.73
N ILE A 68 -8.50 -2.33 -8.72
CA ILE A 68 -7.67 -2.58 -7.54
C ILE A 68 -8.11 -1.68 -6.38
N LYS A 69 -8.27 -0.39 -6.65
CA LYS A 69 -8.68 0.56 -5.62
C LYS A 69 -10.05 0.24 -5.04
N TYR A 70 -10.98 -0.19 -5.86
CA TYR A 70 -12.32 -0.59 -5.37
C TYR A 70 -12.24 -1.77 -4.40
N GLU A 71 -11.41 -2.76 -4.69
CA GLU A 71 -11.21 -3.87 -3.76
C GLU A 71 -10.66 -3.38 -2.42
N ILE A 72 -9.73 -2.44 -2.46
CA ILE A 72 -9.14 -1.85 -1.26
C ILE A 72 -10.19 -1.06 -0.46
N TYR A 73 -10.98 -0.23 -1.14
CA TYR A 73 -12.02 0.55 -0.48
C TYR A 73 -13.09 -0.34 0.12
N ASP A 74 -13.53 -1.37 -0.59
CA ASP A 74 -14.54 -2.32 -0.09
C ASP A 74 -14.03 -3.03 1.16
N PHE A 75 -12.77 -3.46 1.15
CA PHE A 75 -12.15 -4.05 2.33
C PHE A 75 -12.12 -3.07 3.50
N GLY A 76 -11.80 -1.81 3.21
CA GLY A 76 -11.79 -0.75 4.24
C GLY A 76 -13.16 -0.55 4.85
N ILE A 77 -14.21 -0.52 4.05
CA ILE A 77 -15.59 -0.39 4.53
C ILE A 77 -15.96 -1.54 5.46
N GLU A 78 -15.61 -2.76 5.08
CA GLU A 78 -15.89 -3.95 5.90
C GLU A 78 -15.20 -3.90 7.26
N HIS A 79 -14.03 -3.29 7.34
CA HIS A 79 -13.19 -3.27 8.53
C HIS A 79 -13.11 -1.91 9.22
N ASP A 80 -13.92 -0.96 8.77
CA ASP A 80 -13.99 0.39 9.35
C ASP A 80 -12.64 1.11 9.30
N ILE A 81 -11.95 0.99 8.17
CA ILE A 81 -10.66 1.62 7.91
C ILE A 81 -10.74 2.42 6.61
N VAL A 82 -10.24 3.65 6.65
CA VAL A 82 -10.07 4.45 5.44
C VAL A 82 -8.67 4.21 4.90
N PHE A 83 -8.58 3.58 3.73
CA PHE A 83 -7.32 3.42 3.02
C PHE A 83 -7.13 4.54 2.02
N ASP A 84 -5.88 4.99 1.87
CA ASP A 84 -5.46 5.91 0.83
C ASP A 84 -4.43 5.19 -0.06
N PRO A 85 -4.90 4.46 -1.09
CA PRO A 85 -4.00 3.69 -1.95
C PRO A 85 -3.41 4.53 -3.07
N LYS A 86 -2.12 4.32 -3.32
CA LYS A 86 -1.44 4.81 -4.51
C LYS A 86 -0.88 3.61 -5.26
N ILE A 87 -0.91 3.66 -6.59
CA ILE A 87 -0.46 2.57 -7.44
C ILE A 87 0.53 3.13 -8.45
N PHE A 88 1.75 2.59 -8.43
CA PHE A 88 2.81 2.97 -9.36
C PHE A 88 3.51 1.72 -9.87
N SER A 89 4.14 1.82 -11.03
CA SER A 89 5.01 0.75 -11.51
C SER A 89 6.35 0.80 -10.80
N MET A 90 7.07 -0.31 -10.86
CA MET A 90 8.43 -0.39 -10.31
C MET A 90 9.34 0.69 -10.90
N ASP A 91 9.26 0.91 -12.21
CA ASP A 91 10.09 1.92 -12.87
C ASP A 91 9.74 3.34 -12.43
N GLU A 92 8.46 3.65 -12.28
CA GLU A 92 8.05 4.95 -11.75
C GLU A 92 8.59 5.17 -10.33
N PHE A 93 8.52 4.14 -9.50
CA PHE A 93 8.97 4.21 -8.11
C PHE A 93 10.50 4.37 -8.02
N GLU A 94 11.24 3.57 -8.78
CA GLU A 94 12.69 3.55 -8.69
C GLU A 94 13.37 4.70 -9.46
N ASN A 95 12.75 5.15 -10.55
CA ASN A 95 13.41 6.08 -11.48
C ASN A 95 12.58 7.34 -11.75
N GLN A 96 11.48 7.20 -12.47
CA GLN A 96 10.75 8.34 -13.04
C GLN A 96 10.22 9.31 -12.00
N LEU A 97 9.66 8.79 -10.92
CA LEU A 97 9.00 9.59 -9.88
C LEU A 97 9.71 9.53 -8.54
N SER A 98 10.95 9.03 -8.51
CA SER A 98 11.71 8.87 -7.27
C SER A 98 11.95 10.17 -6.52
N PHE A 99 11.83 11.31 -7.19
CA PHE A 99 11.97 12.65 -6.58
C PHE A 99 10.76 13.08 -5.75
N LEU A 100 9.61 12.42 -5.90
CA LEU A 100 8.40 12.84 -5.17
C LEU A 100 8.56 12.60 -3.67
N PRO A 101 8.10 13.55 -2.84
CA PRO A 101 8.27 13.44 -1.39
C PRO A 101 7.70 12.18 -0.78
N PHE A 102 6.50 11.73 -1.21
CA PHE A 102 5.91 10.54 -0.63
C PHE A 102 6.69 9.27 -0.99
N ILE A 103 7.33 9.23 -2.16
CA ILE A 103 8.17 8.09 -2.55
C ILE A 103 9.43 8.04 -1.68
N LYS A 104 10.04 9.21 -1.43
CA LYS A 104 11.16 9.30 -0.50
C LYS A 104 10.75 8.85 0.90
N ASP A 105 9.57 9.23 1.34
CA ASP A 105 9.02 8.83 2.63
C ASP A 105 8.83 7.31 2.72
N VAL A 106 8.25 6.70 1.69
CA VAL A 106 8.10 5.24 1.60
C VAL A 106 9.46 4.55 1.68
N LYS A 107 10.43 5.03 0.93
CA LYS A 107 11.78 4.43 0.92
C LYS A 107 12.49 4.55 2.26
N THR A 108 12.21 5.60 3.02
CA THR A 108 12.87 5.89 4.29
C THR A 108 12.18 5.20 5.46
N THR A 109 10.87 5.34 5.58
CA THR A 109 10.10 4.92 6.74
C THR A 109 9.03 3.88 6.44
N GLY A 110 8.79 3.59 5.17
CA GLY A 110 7.76 2.63 4.77
C GLY A 110 8.06 1.20 5.22
N ILE A 111 7.01 0.42 5.35
CA ILE A 111 7.08 -0.98 5.75
C ILE A 111 6.63 -1.84 4.58
N LEU A 112 7.49 -2.74 4.15
CA LEU A 112 7.16 -3.73 3.12
C LEU A 112 6.33 -4.84 3.77
N ILE A 113 5.18 -5.12 3.15
CA ILE A 113 4.27 -6.16 3.62
C ILE A 113 4.59 -7.50 2.94
#